data_badd3e86e3cd98dfdfa927c499d13a2a
#
_entry.id   badd3e86e3cd98dfdfa927c499d13a2a
#
_cell.length_a   1.000
_cell.length_b   1.000
_cell.length_c   1.000
_cell.angle_alpha   90.00
_cell.angle_beta   90.00
_cell.angle_gamma   90.00
#
_symmetry.space_group_name_H-M   'P 1'
#
loop_
_entity.id
_entity.type
_entity.pdbx_description
1 polymer ?
#
loop_
_entity_poly.entity_id
_entity_poly.type
_entity_poly.pdbx_seq_one_letter_code
_entity_poly.pdbx_strand_id
1 'polypeptide(L)'
;MTKDEMIQYVSARFSTEAEYPWADENFIFRHQGNRKWFAVAMRVAYQKLGIARDGLADIVDVKCGPLLMDTYRRLPGILPGYHMNKDNWITILLDGSADDELIKELFEISFDITNRRPTAAKKQPE
;
A
#
# COMPACT_ATOMS: atom_id res chain seq x y z
N MET A 1 3.39 -3.43 -12.97
CA MET A 1 4.31 -3.96 -11.95
C MET A 1 3.70 -5.22 -11.36
N THR A 2 4.47 -6.28 -11.31
CA THR A 2 4.06 -7.52 -10.66
C THR A 2 4.38 -7.45 -9.16
N LYS A 3 3.90 -8.45 -8.41
CA LYS A 3 4.23 -8.55 -6.99
C LYS A 3 5.74 -8.65 -6.77
N ASP A 4 6.43 -9.48 -7.55
CA ASP A 4 7.88 -9.64 -7.40
C ASP A 4 8.64 -8.37 -7.74
N GLU A 5 8.22 -7.67 -8.79
CA GLU A 5 8.82 -6.38 -9.14
C GLU A 5 8.60 -5.36 -8.04
N MET A 6 7.41 -5.35 -7.44
CA MET A 6 7.09 -4.46 -6.35
C MET A 6 7.96 -4.73 -5.13
N ILE A 7 8.14 -6.01 -4.77
CA ILE A 7 9.00 -6.38 -3.65
C ILE A 7 10.43 -5.90 -3.89
N GLN A 8 10.95 -6.11 -5.10
CA GLN A 8 12.31 -5.66 -5.43
C GLN A 8 12.43 -4.15 -5.34
N TYR A 9 11.45 -3.43 -5.88
CA TYR A 9 11.47 -1.97 -5.84
C TYR A 9 11.44 -1.45 -4.40
N VAL A 10 10.51 -1.93 -3.60
CA VAL A 10 10.33 -1.44 -2.23
C VAL A 10 11.55 -1.79 -1.37
N SER A 11 12.05 -3.00 -1.50
CA SER A 11 13.21 -3.43 -0.71
C SER A 11 14.44 -2.58 -1.01
N ALA A 12 14.68 -2.28 -2.28
CA ALA A 12 15.82 -1.48 -2.69
C ALA A 12 15.63 0.00 -2.34
N ARG A 13 14.43 0.54 -2.63
CA ARG A 13 14.17 1.97 -2.46
C ARG A 13 14.12 2.39 -1.00
N PHE A 14 13.53 1.57 -0.15
CA PHE A 14 13.29 1.91 1.25
C PHE A 14 14.17 1.12 2.23
N SER A 15 15.09 0.32 1.74
CA SER A 15 16.02 -0.49 2.55
C SER A 15 15.27 -1.33 3.59
N THR A 16 14.29 -2.08 3.13
CA THR A 16 13.43 -2.87 4.00
C THR A 16 13.20 -4.26 3.37
N GLU A 17 12.63 -5.17 4.13
CA GLU A 17 12.31 -6.51 3.65
C GLU A 17 10.86 -6.84 3.97
N ALA A 18 10.26 -7.68 3.14
CA ALA A 18 8.92 -8.17 3.38
C ALA A 18 8.90 -9.03 4.64
N GLU A 19 7.88 -8.86 5.47
CA GLU A 19 7.68 -9.66 6.68
C GLU A 19 6.36 -10.39 6.56
N TYR A 20 6.33 -11.64 6.97
CA TYR A 20 5.19 -12.54 6.81
C TYR A 20 4.58 -12.89 8.18
N PRO A 21 3.78 -11.99 8.78
CA PRO A 21 3.28 -12.22 10.14
C PRO A 21 2.20 -13.28 10.25
N TRP A 22 1.59 -13.69 9.14
CA TRP A 22 0.43 -14.59 9.16
C TRP A 22 0.74 -16.02 8.72
N ALA A 23 1.99 -16.35 8.47
CA ALA A 23 2.40 -17.70 8.05
C ALA A 23 1.73 -18.15 6.74
N ASP A 24 1.42 -17.22 5.86
CA ASP A 24 0.90 -17.49 4.52
C ASP A 24 1.65 -16.59 3.51
N GLU A 25 1.11 -16.41 2.30
CA GLU A 25 1.78 -15.59 1.30
C GLU A 25 1.57 -14.09 1.46
N ASN A 26 0.72 -13.69 2.39
CA ASN A 26 0.46 -12.26 2.65
C ASN A 26 1.59 -11.68 3.49
N PHE A 27 1.96 -10.45 3.23
CA PHE A 27 3.11 -9.85 3.89
C PHE A 27 2.93 -8.34 4.07
N ILE A 28 3.82 -7.78 4.87
CA ILE A 28 3.82 -6.34 5.14
C ILE A 28 5.22 -5.78 4.95
N PHE A 29 5.27 -4.46 4.77
CA PHE A 29 6.51 -3.70 4.92
C PHE A 29 6.31 -2.70 6.05
N ARG A 30 7.31 -2.57 6.90
CA ARG A 30 7.24 -1.63 8.03
C ARG A 30 8.50 -0.81 8.13
N HIS A 31 8.36 0.34 8.82
CA HIS A 31 9.51 1.17 9.17
C HIS A 31 10.32 0.49 10.26
N GLN A 32 11.64 0.56 10.16
CA GLN A 32 12.51 0.01 11.19
C GLN A 32 12.49 0.87 12.46
N GLY A 33 12.34 2.19 12.30
CA GLY A 33 12.36 3.11 13.43
C GLY A 33 11.11 3.06 14.30
N ASN A 34 9.96 3.41 13.74
CA ASN A 34 8.71 3.49 14.50
C ASN A 34 7.86 2.22 14.39
N ARG A 35 8.26 1.26 13.57
CA ARG A 35 7.64 -0.05 13.35
C ARG A 35 6.24 0.01 12.75
N LYS A 36 5.83 1.14 12.23
CA LYS A 36 4.53 1.26 11.57
C LYS A 36 4.56 0.61 10.19
N TRP A 37 3.46 -0.01 9.83
CA TRP A 37 3.28 -0.62 8.50
C TRP A 37 3.03 0.49 7.49
N PHE A 38 3.70 0.42 6.35
CA PHE A 38 3.42 1.35 5.24
C PHE A 38 2.91 0.63 4.00
N ALA A 39 2.87 -0.70 4.01
CA ALA A 39 2.29 -1.47 2.93
C ALA A 39 1.85 -2.84 3.44
N VAL A 40 0.69 -3.31 2.95
CA VAL A 40 0.16 -4.63 3.29
C VAL A 40 -0.21 -5.32 1.99
N ALA A 41 0.46 -6.42 1.68
CA ALA A 41 0.25 -7.14 0.42
C ALA A 41 -0.53 -8.42 0.64
N MET A 42 -1.51 -8.66 -0.23
CA MET A 42 -2.41 -9.80 -0.11
C MET A 42 -2.72 -10.39 -1.48
N ARG A 43 -3.15 -11.64 -1.49
CA ARG A 43 -3.72 -12.28 -2.67
C ARG A 43 -5.20 -12.50 -2.42
N VAL A 44 -6.05 -11.95 -3.28
CA VAL A 44 -7.49 -11.91 -3.07
C VAL A 44 -8.22 -12.19 -4.38
N ALA A 45 -9.36 -12.87 -4.30
CA ALA A 45 -10.18 -13.06 -5.50
C ALA A 45 -10.65 -11.71 -6.04
N TYR A 46 -10.60 -11.55 -7.37
CA TYR A 46 -11.08 -10.32 -8.01
C TYR A 46 -12.50 -9.97 -7.58
N GLN A 47 -13.35 -10.98 -7.44
CA GLN A 47 -14.75 -10.77 -7.08
C GLN A 47 -14.90 -10.13 -5.70
N LYS A 48 -14.00 -10.42 -4.77
CA LYS A 48 -14.01 -9.78 -3.46
C LYS A 48 -13.60 -8.30 -3.52
N LEU A 49 -12.98 -7.91 -4.62
CA LEU A 49 -12.61 -6.51 -4.86
C LEU A 49 -13.68 -5.77 -5.66
N GLY A 50 -14.81 -6.42 -5.93
CA GLY A 50 -15.87 -5.83 -6.73
C GLY A 50 -15.61 -5.86 -8.22
N ILE A 51 -14.67 -6.68 -8.66
CA ILE A 51 -14.33 -6.79 -10.07
C ILE A 51 -14.93 -8.09 -10.62
N ALA A 52 -15.74 -7.98 -11.68
CA ALA A 52 -16.41 -9.13 -12.27
C ALA A 52 -15.44 -9.92 -13.16
N ARG A 53 -14.52 -10.62 -12.51
CA ARG A 53 -13.47 -11.38 -13.17
C ARG A 53 -13.11 -12.58 -12.30
N ASP A 54 -12.88 -13.73 -12.93
CA ASP A 54 -12.43 -14.92 -12.22
C ASP A 54 -10.94 -14.81 -11.86
N GLY A 55 -10.54 -15.59 -10.88
CA GLY A 55 -9.15 -15.70 -10.50
C GLY A 55 -8.77 -14.83 -9.30
N LEU A 56 -7.49 -14.87 -8.99
CA LEU A 56 -6.92 -14.17 -7.84
C LEU A 56 -6.06 -13.00 -8.30
N ALA A 57 -6.10 -11.93 -7.54
CA ALA A 57 -5.28 -10.76 -7.78
C ALA A 57 -4.26 -10.62 -6.67
N ASP A 58 -3.04 -10.25 -7.05
CA ASP A 58 -2.08 -9.74 -6.08
C ASP A 58 -2.37 -8.25 -5.88
N ILE A 59 -2.50 -7.83 -4.64
CA ILE A 59 -2.77 -6.42 -4.30
C ILE A 59 -1.82 -5.96 -3.22
N VAL A 60 -1.65 -4.64 -3.14
CA VAL A 60 -0.95 -4.03 -2.02
C VAL A 60 -1.73 -2.81 -1.56
N ASP A 61 -1.98 -2.73 -0.25
CA ASP A 61 -2.61 -1.58 0.38
C ASP A 61 -1.52 -0.63 0.85
N VAL A 62 -1.68 0.65 0.53
CA VAL A 62 -0.76 1.69 0.97
C VAL A 62 -1.55 2.85 1.56
N LYS A 63 -0.93 3.58 2.48
CA LYS A 63 -1.59 4.70 3.14
C LYS A 63 -1.51 5.95 2.28
N CYS A 64 -2.63 6.65 2.19
CA CYS A 64 -2.72 7.89 1.43
C CYS A 64 -3.67 8.79 2.22
N GLY A 65 -3.25 9.94 2.61
CA GLY A 65 -4.10 10.82 3.40
C GLY A 65 -5.41 11.19 2.71
N PRO A 66 -6.44 11.58 3.46
CA PRO A 66 -7.77 11.83 2.90
C PRO A 66 -7.79 12.93 1.83
N LEU A 67 -6.88 13.88 1.90
CA LEU A 67 -6.84 14.96 0.92
C LEU A 67 -6.48 14.49 -0.50
N LEU A 68 -5.71 13.41 -0.59
CA LEU A 68 -5.26 12.88 -1.88
C LEU A 68 -6.11 11.70 -2.36
N MET A 69 -6.96 11.18 -1.51
CA MET A 69 -7.73 9.97 -1.77
C MET A 69 -8.56 10.07 -3.05
N ASP A 70 -9.31 11.16 -3.21
CA ASP A 70 -10.20 11.30 -4.36
C ASP A 70 -9.44 11.38 -5.68
N THR A 71 -8.24 11.93 -5.65
CA THR A 71 -7.40 12.02 -6.85
C THR A 71 -6.95 10.65 -7.31
N TYR A 72 -6.43 9.84 -6.39
CA TYR A 72 -5.78 8.60 -6.75
C TYR A 72 -6.73 7.44 -7.00
N ARG A 73 -7.80 7.31 -6.19
CA ARG A 73 -8.64 6.10 -6.28
C ARG A 73 -9.47 6.02 -7.56
N ARG A 74 -9.47 7.06 -8.39
CA ARG A 74 -10.16 7.04 -9.68
C ARG A 74 -9.27 6.60 -10.83
N LEU A 75 -7.98 6.42 -10.56
CA LEU A 75 -7.02 6.04 -11.58
C LEU A 75 -7.07 4.52 -11.83
N PRO A 76 -6.74 4.07 -13.05
CA PRO A 76 -6.75 2.64 -13.34
C PRO A 76 -5.90 1.84 -12.36
N GLY A 77 -6.42 0.71 -11.92
CA GLY A 77 -5.71 -0.19 -11.02
C GLY A 77 -5.72 0.22 -9.55
N ILE A 78 -6.43 1.28 -9.21
CA ILE A 78 -6.52 1.78 -7.83
C ILE A 78 -7.95 1.59 -7.32
N LEU A 79 -8.08 1.02 -6.12
CA LEU A 79 -9.37 0.71 -5.49
C LEU A 79 -9.40 1.25 -4.06
N PRO A 80 -10.60 1.33 -3.45
CA PRO A 80 -10.68 1.62 -2.01
C PRO A 80 -9.94 0.57 -1.20
N GLY A 81 -9.34 0.96 -0.08
CA GLY A 81 -8.51 0.07 0.73
C GLY A 81 -9.24 -1.20 1.19
N TYR A 82 -8.81 -2.35 0.70
CA TYR A 82 -9.40 -3.64 1.03
C TYR A 82 -8.99 -4.04 2.44
N HIS A 83 -9.96 -4.30 3.31
CA HIS A 83 -9.75 -4.62 4.73
C HIS A 83 -9.03 -3.54 5.53
N MET A 84 -8.97 -2.33 5.01
CA MET A 84 -8.32 -1.20 5.69
C MET A 84 -9.31 -0.04 5.80
N ASN A 85 -8.98 0.93 6.63
CA ASN A 85 -9.77 2.16 6.74
C ASN A 85 -9.74 2.88 5.39
N LYS A 86 -10.90 3.00 4.75
CA LYS A 86 -11.00 3.53 3.39
C LYS A 86 -10.82 5.04 3.28
N ASP A 87 -10.77 5.73 4.41
CA ASP A 87 -10.47 7.17 4.41
C ASP A 87 -8.97 7.44 4.29
N ASN A 88 -8.14 6.44 4.62
CA ASN A 88 -6.70 6.62 4.67
C ASN A 88 -5.90 5.63 3.83
N TRP A 89 -6.52 4.55 3.37
CA TRP A 89 -5.82 3.50 2.63
C TRP A 89 -6.42 3.26 1.26
N ILE A 90 -5.58 2.96 0.29
CA ILE A 90 -6.01 2.57 -1.05
C ILE A 90 -5.35 1.24 -1.42
N THR A 91 -5.97 0.54 -2.35
CA THR A 91 -5.49 -0.74 -2.84
C THR A 91 -4.98 -0.58 -4.26
N ILE A 92 -3.80 -1.12 -4.52
CA ILE A 92 -3.18 -1.12 -5.85
C ILE A 92 -3.23 -2.54 -6.39
N LEU A 93 -3.78 -2.70 -7.60
CA LEU A 93 -3.74 -3.99 -8.30
C LEU A 93 -2.34 -4.17 -8.90
N LEU A 94 -1.75 -5.34 -8.65
CA LEU A 94 -0.42 -5.67 -9.18
C LEU A 94 -0.55 -6.59 -10.40
N ASP A 95 -1.45 -6.25 -11.30
CA ASP A 95 -1.75 -7.02 -12.51
C ASP A 95 -1.42 -6.26 -13.80
N GLY A 96 -0.75 -5.13 -13.67
CA GLY A 96 -0.39 -4.30 -14.81
C GLY A 96 -1.40 -3.21 -15.14
N SER A 97 -2.55 -3.17 -14.43
CA SER A 97 -3.56 -2.15 -14.72
C SER A 97 -3.20 -0.77 -14.19
N ALA A 98 -2.37 -0.69 -13.15
CA ALA A 98 -1.90 0.58 -12.61
C ALA A 98 -0.54 0.93 -13.23
N ASP A 99 -0.34 2.22 -13.51
CA ASP A 99 0.92 2.71 -14.04
C ASP A 99 2.05 2.53 -13.03
N ASP A 100 3.22 2.07 -13.48
CA ASP A 100 4.36 1.81 -12.59
C ASP A 100 4.84 3.07 -11.86
N GLU A 101 4.86 4.20 -12.54
CA GLU A 101 5.30 5.45 -11.91
C GLU A 101 4.31 5.91 -10.84
N LEU A 102 3.02 5.66 -11.07
CA LEU A 102 1.99 5.94 -10.08
C LEU A 102 2.19 5.06 -8.84
N ILE A 103 2.46 3.77 -9.03
CA ILE A 103 2.71 2.84 -7.92
C ILE A 103 3.88 3.35 -7.07
N LYS A 104 4.97 3.76 -7.72
CA LYS A 104 6.15 4.29 -7.02
C LYS A 104 5.81 5.54 -6.23
N GLU A 105 5.04 6.44 -6.84
CA GLU A 105 4.61 7.68 -6.17
C GLU A 105 3.78 7.37 -4.92
N LEU A 106 2.86 6.41 -5.02
CA LEU A 106 2.00 6.04 -3.90
C LEU A 106 2.80 5.40 -2.76
N PHE A 107 3.84 4.62 -3.06
CA PHE A 107 4.72 4.10 -2.03
C PHE A 107 5.50 5.23 -1.34
N GLU A 108 5.97 6.23 -2.08
CA GLU A 108 6.66 7.38 -1.48
C GLU A 108 5.74 8.11 -0.51
N ILE A 109 4.50 8.32 -0.90
CA ILE A 109 3.52 9.00 -0.05
C ILE A 109 3.26 8.18 1.22
N SER A 110 3.03 6.87 1.06
CA SER A 110 2.73 6.00 2.19
C SER A 110 3.91 5.94 3.16
N PHE A 111 5.11 5.79 2.63
CA PHE A 111 6.31 5.74 3.44
C PHE A 111 6.49 7.04 4.24
N ASP A 112 6.28 8.17 3.59
CA ASP A 112 6.43 9.48 4.22
C ASP A 112 5.38 9.71 5.31
N ILE A 113 4.11 9.44 5.01
CA ILE A 113 3.03 9.65 5.97
C ILE A 113 3.22 8.79 7.22
N THR A 114 3.59 7.54 7.06
CA THR A 114 3.72 6.60 8.18
C THR A 114 5.04 6.75 8.92
N ASN A 115 6.01 7.45 8.35
CA ASN A 115 7.30 7.67 8.99
C ASN A 115 7.26 8.79 10.01
N ARG A 116 6.17 9.53 10.08
CA ARG A 116 6.06 10.65 11.01
C ARG A 116 5.93 10.18 12.44
N ARG A 117 6.54 10.92 13.36
CA ARG A 117 6.44 10.62 14.78
C ARG A 117 5.07 11.05 15.29
N PRO A 118 4.40 10.22 16.09
CA PRO A 118 3.06 10.56 16.56
C PRO A 118 2.98 11.83 17.39
N THR A 119 4.02 12.15 18.15
CA THR A 119 3.97 13.30 19.03
C THR A 119 4.65 14.50 18.46
N ALA A 120 5.01 14.45 17.44
CA ALA A 120 5.71 15.52 16.87
C ALA A 120 4.82 16.66 16.70
N ALA A 121 4.61 16.04 16.91
CA ALA A 121 4.14 16.65 16.65
C ALA A 121 3.53 17.49 17.34
N LYS A 122 3.39 17.22 17.87
CA LYS A 122 2.94 17.62 18.37
C LYS A 122 3.14 18.40 19.02
N LYS A 123 3.46 18.56 19.39
CA LYS A 123 3.67 19.14 19.79
C LYS A 123 3.39 20.03 19.57
N GLN A 124 3.19 20.01 19.64
CA GLN A 124 2.85 20.69 19.34
C GLN A 124 2.65 21.47 19.34
N PRO A 125 2.60 21.76 19.63
CA PRO A 125 2.25 22.47 19.53
C PRO A 125 2.18 23.10 19.44
N GLU A 126 2.05 22.98 19.68
CA GLU A 126 1.96 23.23 19.35
C GLU A 126 1.87 23.63 19.20
#